data_67b866f78583e1c531e6bda80ecb4dac
#
_entry.id   67b866f78583e1c531e6bda80ecb4dac
#
_cell.length_a   1.000
_cell.length_b   1.000
_cell.length_c   1.000
_cell.angle_alpha   90.00
_cell.angle_beta   90.00
_cell.angle_gamma   90.00
#
_symmetry.space_group_name_H-M   'P 1'
#
loop_
_entity.id
_entity.type
_entity.pdbx_description
1 polymer ?
#
loop_
_entity_poly.entity_id
_entity_poly.type
_entity_poly.pdbx_seq_one_letter_code
_entity_poly.pdbx_strand_id
1 'polypeptide(L)'
;PVTYPDWRTPDDRFTCQLPCTTDQVNKFTIYTGERYADKGYVSLLIGLQKSEDVGQVMLPVTLNGIPAARQFTYAGNIEYFSSRAARFIQYIFPMDVLRQGKNEVEVGTWPTPQQIEWVELQVNPADAAEYYEI
;
A
#
# COMPACT_ATOMS: atom_id res chain seq x y z
N PRO A 1 -1.75 -6.50 -13.09
CA PRO A 1 -0.73 -5.76 -12.36
C PRO A 1 0.38 -6.66 -11.84
N VAL A 2 1.55 -6.09 -11.65
CA VAL A 2 2.65 -6.76 -10.98
C VAL A 2 2.60 -6.37 -9.49
N THR A 3 2.70 -7.35 -8.61
CA THR A 3 2.50 -7.18 -7.16
C THR A 3 3.79 -7.39 -6.40
N TYR A 4 4.07 -6.50 -5.43
CA TYR A 4 5.25 -6.56 -4.57
C TYR A 4 4.86 -6.27 -3.11
N PRO A 5 5.43 -6.94 -2.09
CA PRO A 5 6.17 -8.18 -2.27
C PRO A 5 5.22 -9.31 -2.72
N ASP A 6 5.76 -10.35 -3.31
CA ASP A 6 4.96 -11.53 -3.64
C ASP A 6 4.83 -12.39 -2.37
N TRP A 7 3.68 -12.30 -1.74
CA TRP A 7 3.43 -13.00 -0.48
C TRP A 7 3.37 -14.52 -0.61
N ARG A 8 3.23 -15.03 -1.85
CA ARG A 8 3.28 -16.47 -2.12
C ARG A 8 4.72 -16.97 -2.17
N THR A 9 5.63 -16.09 -2.57
CA THR A 9 7.06 -16.35 -2.58
C THR A 9 7.70 -15.28 -1.71
N PRO A 10 7.97 -15.56 -0.43
CA PRO A 10 8.46 -14.54 0.50
C PRO A 10 9.67 -13.81 -0.04
N ASP A 11 9.63 -12.48 0.05
CA ASP A 11 10.70 -11.59 -0.38
C ASP A 11 11.43 -11.07 0.86
N ASP A 12 12.66 -11.50 1.08
CA ASP A 12 13.51 -11.09 2.20
C ASP A 12 13.95 -9.61 2.08
N ARG A 13 13.71 -8.98 0.93
CA ARG A 13 13.97 -7.56 0.71
C ARG A 13 12.86 -6.66 1.22
N PHE A 14 11.77 -7.24 1.73
CA PHE A 14 10.76 -6.49 2.45
C PHE A 14 11.20 -6.37 3.92
N THR A 15 11.48 -5.16 4.38
CA THR A 15 12.18 -4.93 5.64
C THR A 15 11.30 -4.58 6.84
N CYS A 16 10.01 -4.77 6.74
CA CYS A 16 9.14 -4.53 7.90
C CYS A 16 8.57 -5.82 8.43
N GLN A 17 8.54 -5.95 9.75
CA GLN A 17 7.84 -7.06 10.38
C GLN A 17 6.36 -6.72 10.54
N LEU A 18 5.50 -7.58 10.04
CA LEU A 18 4.07 -7.51 10.24
C LEU A 18 3.62 -8.57 11.25
N PRO A 19 2.63 -8.29 12.10
CA PRO A 19 1.91 -7.02 12.20
C PRO A 19 2.70 -5.92 12.91
N CYS A 20 2.34 -4.67 12.63
CA CYS A 20 2.87 -3.52 13.34
C CYS A 20 1.74 -2.52 13.61
N THR A 21 1.97 -1.54 14.47
CA THR A 21 0.92 -0.61 14.89
C THR A 21 1.21 0.82 14.50
N THR A 22 0.17 1.63 14.34
CA THR A 22 0.25 3.03 13.95
C THR A 22 0.33 3.99 15.14
N ASP A 23 0.69 3.51 16.32
CA ASP A 23 1.02 4.36 17.47
C ASP A 23 2.37 5.06 17.26
N GLN A 24 3.14 4.61 16.29
CA GLN A 24 4.39 5.23 15.85
C GLN A 24 4.46 5.24 14.33
N VAL A 25 5.34 6.08 13.78
CA VAL A 25 5.61 6.09 12.35
C VAL A 25 6.27 4.78 11.95
N ASN A 26 5.76 4.13 10.92
CA ASN A 26 6.32 2.90 10.37
C ASN A 26 6.93 3.16 9.00
N LYS A 27 8.11 2.60 8.77
CA LYS A 27 8.80 2.67 7.49
C LYS A 27 8.96 1.29 6.91
N PHE A 28 8.63 1.16 5.64
CA PHE A 28 8.74 -0.10 4.90
C PHE A 28 9.66 0.10 3.71
N THR A 29 10.46 -0.90 3.42
CA THR A 29 11.23 -0.95 2.17
C THR A 29 10.68 -2.07 1.31
N ILE A 30 10.32 -1.75 0.06
CA ILE A 30 9.81 -2.70 -0.91
C ILE A 30 10.69 -2.62 -2.15
N TYR A 31 11.28 -3.73 -2.56
CA TYR A 31 12.07 -3.80 -3.77
C TYR A 31 11.21 -4.23 -4.94
N THR A 32 11.25 -3.44 -6.01
CA THR A 32 10.52 -3.74 -7.25
C THR A 32 11.51 -4.07 -8.35
N GLY A 33 11.04 -4.80 -9.36
CA GLY A 33 11.79 -5.09 -10.56
C GLY A 33 11.81 -3.91 -11.52
N GLU A 34 12.00 -4.18 -12.80
CA GLU A 34 12.00 -3.14 -13.83
C GLU A 34 10.66 -2.41 -13.85
N ARG A 35 10.74 -1.10 -14.12
CA ARG A 35 9.54 -0.30 -14.33
C ARG A 35 8.73 -0.87 -15.48
N TYR A 36 7.48 -1.18 -15.20
CA TYR A 36 6.60 -1.87 -16.14
C TYR A 36 6.30 -1.01 -17.37
N ALA A 37 6.11 0.30 -17.18
CA ALA A 37 5.87 1.27 -18.24
C ALA A 37 6.06 2.68 -17.69
N ASP A 38 6.26 3.66 -18.59
CA ASP A 38 6.32 5.07 -18.20
C ASP A 38 4.94 5.63 -17.85
N LYS A 39 3.89 4.94 -18.27
CA LYS A 39 2.50 5.33 -18.03
C LYS A 39 1.79 4.27 -17.23
N GLY A 40 0.83 4.72 -16.42
CA GLY A 40 0.08 3.86 -15.54
C GLY A 40 0.03 4.45 -14.15
N TYR A 41 -0.26 3.62 -13.17
CA TYR A 41 -0.30 4.07 -11.78
C TYR A 41 0.21 2.98 -10.84
N VAL A 42 0.58 3.41 -9.65
CA VAL A 42 0.99 2.52 -8.56
C VAL A 42 -0.09 2.55 -7.50
N SER A 43 -0.50 1.37 -7.06
CA SER A 43 -1.48 1.20 -5.98
C SER A 43 -0.77 0.58 -4.78
N LEU A 44 -0.81 1.28 -3.65
CA LEU A 44 -0.29 0.75 -2.39
C LEU A 44 -1.49 0.37 -1.52
N LEU A 45 -1.53 -0.88 -1.08
CA LEU A 45 -2.58 -1.40 -0.21
C LEU A 45 -2.04 -1.61 1.18
N ILE A 46 -2.72 -0.99 2.16
CA ILE A 46 -2.42 -1.19 3.59
C ILE A 46 -3.61 -1.92 4.19
N GLY A 47 -3.41 -3.18 4.56
CA GLY A 47 -4.43 -3.99 5.20
C GLY A 47 -4.39 -3.83 6.70
N LEU A 48 -5.55 -3.65 7.31
CA LEU A 48 -5.71 -3.38 8.73
C LEU A 48 -6.50 -4.48 9.43
N GLN A 49 -6.16 -4.73 10.68
CA GLN A 49 -6.97 -5.58 11.54
C GLN A 49 -8.35 -4.96 11.73
N LYS A 50 -9.38 -5.80 11.93
CA LYS A 50 -10.74 -5.36 12.21
C LYS A 50 -10.76 -4.44 13.43
N SER A 51 -11.44 -3.30 13.29
CA SER A 51 -11.61 -2.30 14.34
C SER A 51 -12.99 -1.68 14.20
N GLU A 52 -13.48 -1.05 15.29
CA GLU A 52 -14.74 -0.32 15.27
C GLU A 52 -14.67 1.00 14.50
N ASP A 53 -13.46 1.50 14.22
CA ASP A 53 -13.24 2.73 13.45
C ASP A 53 -13.36 2.50 11.94
N VAL A 54 -14.38 1.78 11.52
CA VAL A 54 -14.57 1.38 10.12
C VAL A 54 -14.80 2.61 9.25
N GLY A 55 -14.01 2.73 8.18
CA GLY A 55 -14.18 3.77 7.18
C GLY A 55 -13.70 5.16 7.57
N GLN A 56 -13.23 5.34 8.79
CA GLN A 56 -12.78 6.65 9.28
C GLN A 56 -11.26 6.82 9.28
N VAL A 57 -10.51 5.76 9.07
CA VAL A 57 -9.05 5.78 9.15
C VAL A 57 -8.47 6.30 7.85
N MET A 58 -7.67 7.37 7.94
CA MET A 58 -7.01 7.99 6.80
C MET A 58 -5.52 8.18 7.12
N LEU A 59 -4.80 7.07 7.23
CA LEU A 59 -3.37 7.10 7.55
C LEU A 59 -2.60 7.94 6.53
N PRO A 60 -1.76 8.89 6.96
CA PRO A 60 -0.91 9.61 6.04
C PRO A 60 0.20 8.69 5.53
N VAL A 61 0.29 8.54 4.22
CA VAL A 61 1.24 7.63 3.59
C VAL A 61 2.00 8.35 2.49
N THR A 62 3.31 8.14 2.45
CA THR A 62 4.15 8.60 1.35
C THR A 62 4.87 7.41 0.70
N LEU A 63 5.09 7.51 -0.59
CA LEU A 63 5.94 6.61 -1.35
C LEU A 63 7.10 7.43 -1.89
N ASN A 64 8.31 7.08 -1.50
CA ASN A 64 9.53 7.82 -1.85
C ASN A 64 9.42 9.32 -1.54
N GLY A 65 8.79 9.64 -0.40
CA GLY A 65 8.59 11.01 0.05
C GLY A 65 7.41 11.75 -0.57
N ILE A 66 6.69 11.15 -1.48
CA ILE A 66 5.56 11.79 -2.20
C ILE A 66 4.24 11.27 -1.62
N PRO A 67 3.32 12.15 -1.22
CA PRO A 67 2.00 11.73 -0.75
C PRO A 67 1.15 11.19 -1.90
N ALA A 68 0.18 10.34 -1.54
CA ALA A 68 -0.72 9.75 -2.52
C ALA A 68 -1.57 10.81 -3.22
N ALA A 69 -1.80 10.61 -4.52
CA ALA A 69 -2.71 11.45 -5.30
C ALA A 69 -4.18 11.21 -4.90
N ARG A 70 -4.51 9.96 -4.58
CA ARG A 70 -5.84 9.56 -4.14
C ARG A 70 -5.77 8.48 -3.07
N GLN A 71 -6.82 8.40 -2.26
CA GLN A 71 -6.94 7.43 -1.19
C GLN A 71 -8.36 6.89 -1.13
N PHE A 72 -8.49 5.58 -1.01
CA PHE A 72 -9.78 4.90 -0.88
C PHE A 72 -9.73 3.95 0.30
N THR A 73 -10.75 4.00 1.16
CA THR A 73 -10.87 3.10 2.31
C THR A 73 -11.95 2.07 2.02
N TYR A 74 -11.59 0.81 2.18
CA TYR A 74 -12.49 -0.31 2.00
C TYR A 74 -12.67 -1.04 3.31
N ALA A 75 -13.92 -1.33 3.66
CA ALA A 75 -14.28 -2.06 4.86
C ALA A 75 -15.17 -3.25 4.50
N GLY A 76 -15.16 -4.28 5.35
CA GLY A 76 -16.00 -5.45 5.16
C GLY A 76 -15.23 -6.64 4.58
N ASN A 77 -15.94 -7.51 3.86
CA ASN A 77 -15.39 -8.77 3.37
C ASN A 77 -14.53 -8.53 2.13
N ILE A 78 -13.21 -8.78 2.25
CA ILE A 78 -12.25 -8.58 1.18
C ILE A 78 -11.72 -9.94 0.72
N GLU A 79 -12.61 -10.73 0.11
CA GLU A 79 -12.31 -12.13 -0.20
C GLU A 79 -11.17 -12.32 -1.19
N TYR A 80 -10.99 -11.40 -2.12
CA TYR A 80 -10.02 -11.57 -3.22
C TYR A 80 -8.69 -10.86 -3.01
N PHE A 81 -8.52 -10.10 -1.92
CA PHE A 81 -7.23 -9.44 -1.66
C PHE A 81 -6.41 -10.18 -0.63
N SER A 82 -6.99 -10.42 0.54
CA SER A 82 -6.28 -11.09 1.62
C SER A 82 -7.25 -11.59 2.67
N SER A 83 -7.05 -12.81 3.12
CA SER A 83 -7.75 -13.32 4.29
C SER A 83 -7.14 -12.79 5.60
N ARG A 84 -6.02 -12.07 5.53
CA ARG A 84 -5.30 -11.58 6.71
C ARG A 84 -5.80 -10.24 7.22
N ALA A 85 -6.40 -9.44 6.34
CA ALA A 85 -6.89 -8.12 6.71
C ALA A 85 -8.41 -8.05 6.59
N ALA A 86 -9.07 -7.49 7.60
CA ALA A 86 -10.53 -7.32 7.57
C ALA A 86 -10.95 -6.09 6.78
N ARG A 87 -10.03 -5.17 6.52
CA ARG A 87 -10.26 -3.95 5.74
C ARG A 87 -8.91 -3.47 5.21
N PHE A 88 -8.95 -2.59 4.21
CA PHE A 88 -7.72 -2.02 3.67
C PHE A 88 -7.94 -0.59 3.17
N ILE A 89 -6.83 0.13 3.03
CA ILE A 89 -6.79 1.44 2.42
C ILE A 89 -5.93 1.32 1.16
N GLN A 90 -6.44 1.86 0.06
CA GLN A 90 -5.72 1.91 -1.21
C GLN A 90 -5.22 3.33 -1.45
N TYR A 91 -3.94 3.46 -1.72
CA TYR A 91 -3.29 4.72 -2.04
C TYR A 91 -2.82 4.69 -3.49
N ILE A 92 -3.19 5.71 -4.27
CA ILE A 92 -2.86 5.78 -5.68
C ILE A 92 -1.77 6.81 -5.91
N PHE A 93 -0.72 6.39 -6.59
CA PHE A 93 0.43 7.23 -6.96
C PHE A 93 0.63 7.20 -8.47
N PRO A 94 1.10 8.31 -9.08
CA PRO A 94 1.52 8.27 -10.48
C PRO A 94 2.77 7.40 -10.63
N MET A 95 2.96 6.84 -11.83
CA MET A 95 4.04 5.88 -12.09
C MET A 95 5.44 6.47 -11.85
N ASP A 96 5.62 7.77 -12.10
CA ASP A 96 6.92 8.43 -11.97
C ASP A 96 7.44 8.50 -10.53
N VAL A 97 6.59 8.24 -9.54
CA VAL A 97 6.98 8.17 -8.12
C VAL A 97 7.71 6.85 -7.83
N LEU A 98 7.42 5.81 -8.60
CA LEU A 98 8.01 4.48 -8.40
C LEU A 98 9.47 4.46 -8.86
N ARG A 99 10.33 3.86 -8.04
CA ARG A 99 11.74 3.61 -8.37
C ARG A 99 11.95 2.15 -8.70
N GLN A 100 12.81 1.88 -9.66
CA GLN A 100 13.31 0.54 -9.87
C GLN A 100 14.23 0.17 -8.71
N GLY A 101 14.04 -1.00 -8.11
CA GLY A 101 14.77 -1.41 -6.94
C GLY A 101 14.12 -0.92 -5.66
N LYS A 102 14.85 -0.19 -4.84
CA LYS A 102 14.42 0.20 -3.49
C LYS A 102 13.36 1.30 -3.52
N ASN A 103 12.21 1.02 -2.93
CA ASN A 103 11.15 1.99 -2.68
C ASN A 103 10.90 2.11 -1.18
N GLU A 104 10.70 3.33 -0.69
CA GLU A 104 10.46 3.59 0.72
C GLU A 104 9.01 4.05 0.92
N VAL A 105 8.29 3.34 1.79
CA VAL A 105 6.94 3.68 2.21
C VAL A 105 7.00 4.16 3.65
N GLU A 106 6.40 5.31 3.92
CA GLU A 106 6.26 5.80 5.28
C GLU A 106 4.79 5.91 5.62
N VAL A 107 4.38 5.26 6.71
CA VAL A 107 3.02 5.28 7.22
C VAL A 107 3.03 6.06 8.52
N GLY A 108 2.31 7.19 8.54
CA GLY A 108 2.22 8.05 9.70
C GLY A 108 1.30 7.49 10.79
N THR A 109 1.24 8.21 11.89
CA THR A 109 0.42 7.83 13.04
C THR A 109 -1.05 8.16 12.83
N TRP A 110 -1.90 7.51 13.64
CA TRP A 110 -3.33 7.79 13.70
C TRP A 110 -3.76 7.89 15.17
N PRO A 111 -4.69 8.79 15.53
CA PRO A 111 -5.09 9.01 16.94
C PRO A 111 -5.54 7.73 17.65
N THR A 112 -6.33 6.88 16.97
CA THR A 112 -6.64 5.54 17.44
C THR A 112 -5.69 4.56 16.78
N PRO A 113 -4.75 3.93 17.51
CA PRO A 113 -3.78 3.04 16.87
C PRO A 113 -4.46 1.91 16.09
N GLN A 114 -3.95 1.66 14.89
CA GLN A 114 -4.40 0.61 13.99
C GLN A 114 -3.30 -0.44 13.85
N GLN A 115 -3.69 -1.70 13.73
CA GLN A 115 -2.74 -2.77 13.47
C GLN A 115 -2.67 -3.04 11.97
N ILE A 116 -1.47 -2.86 11.39
CA ILE A 116 -1.20 -3.15 9.98
C ILE A 116 -0.83 -4.63 9.88
N GLU A 117 -1.56 -5.36 9.04
CA GLU A 117 -1.35 -6.80 8.84
C GLU A 117 -0.89 -7.16 7.42
N TRP A 118 -1.04 -6.23 6.48
CA TRP A 118 -0.76 -6.48 5.07
C TRP A 118 -0.28 -5.21 4.40
N VAL A 119 0.78 -5.31 3.61
CA VAL A 119 1.26 -4.22 2.76
C VAL A 119 1.55 -4.79 1.39
N GLU A 120 1.01 -4.17 0.35
CA GLU A 120 1.19 -4.64 -1.02
C GLU A 120 1.27 -3.45 -1.97
N LEU A 121 2.24 -3.50 -2.88
CA LEU A 121 2.41 -2.50 -3.91
C LEU A 121 2.12 -3.13 -5.27
N GLN A 122 1.18 -2.56 -5.99
CA GLN A 122 0.76 -3.03 -7.32
C GLN A 122 1.16 -2.01 -8.37
N VAL A 123 1.82 -2.50 -9.41
CA VAL A 123 2.19 -1.69 -10.57
C VAL A 123 1.19 -1.99 -11.68
N ASN A 124 0.43 -0.99 -12.10
CA ASN A 124 -0.71 -1.15 -13.02
C ASN A 124 -0.43 -0.50 -14.37
N PRO A 125 -0.92 -1.09 -15.46
CA PRO A 125 -0.67 -0.57 -16.80
C PRO A 125 -1.43 0.72 -17.10
N ALA A 126 -1.05 1.38 -18.20
CA ALA A 126 -1.56 2.69 -18.58
C ALA A 126 -3.07 2.75 -18.79
N ASP A 127 -3.68 1.69 -19.34
CA ASP A 127 -5.11 1.63 -19.61
C ASP A 127 -5.95 1.69 -18.32
N ALA A 128 -5.40 1.21 -17.21
CA ALA A 128 -6.08 1.26 -15.93
C ALA A 128 -6.02 2.67 -15.28
N ALA A 129 -5.08 3.52 -15.68
CA ALA A 129 -4.90 4.85 -15.10
C ALA A 129 -6.10 5.76 -15.35
N GLU A 130 -6.85 5.55 -16.41
CA GLU A 130 -8.03 6.34 -16.77
C GLU A 130 -9.11 6.33 -15.68
N TYR A 131 -9.21 5.23 -14.94
CA TYR A 131 -10.18 5.11 -13.85
C TYR A 131 -9.90 6.05 -12.69
N TYR A 132 -8.65 6.46 -12.50
CA TYR A 132 -8.24 7.21 -11.34
C TYR A 132 -7.84 8.66 -11.64
N GLU A 133 -7.85 9.04 -12.89
CA GLU A 133 -7.55 10.42 -13.34
C GLU A 133 -6.23 10.97 -12.78
N ILE A 134 -5.19 10.15 -12.84
CA ILE A 134 -3.87 10.50 -12.30
C ILE A 134 -3.09 11.38 -13.28
#